data_0f563ab9cbea55e168b57bf96dc8253a
#
_entry.id   0f563ab9cbea55e168b57bf96dc8253a
#
_cell.length_a   1.000
_cell.length_b   1.000
_cell.length_c   1.000
_cell.angle_alpha   90.00
_cell.angle_beta   90.00
_cell.angle_gamma   90.00
#
_symmetry.space_group_name_H-M   'P 1'
#
loop_
_entity.id
_entity.type
_entity.pdbx_description
1 polymer ?
#
loop_
_entity_poly.entity_id
_entity_poly.type
_entity_poly.pdbx_seq_one_letter_code
_entity_poly.pdbx_strand_id
1 'polypeptide(L)'
;MGNILKLPVGIDDFKKLREAGFYYIDKTGLIQQLLQNWGEVNLFTRPRRFGKTLNMSMLKNFFEIGADSTLFDGLYISQNEKMCEEYMGKYPVVFLSLKGVDGLNFEDAKDNFRQLIGNEAERFSFLRNSEKLSENEKKKYQSLVSLNGGRYTMNGSELTFSLQTLSQLLYRHYGQKTVILIDEYDVPLDKAFQNGYYQEMVSLLRGFFGQALKTNEFLQFAVLTGCLRVSKESIFTGLNNFEINSIVDIEHDEQFGFTEDEVHKLLEDYQLTEYDSDIKEWYDGYRFGDTEIYCPWDVMNYVKKLVADPNARPDAFWINTSSNDLVKRFVDKADKTTRDEIEQLIAGEAIEKNIRLDLTYDEIDNSIDNLWSVLFTTGYLTRTGGAVNGAYRLVIPNREIREVFIIQIQEWFKQTVMKDAKPVQEFCKAFLEGNAEEIQKRMTAILDKSISILDTKARDEYKENFYHGLLIGLLRSEPEWLIKSNKESGDGFCDIFIEPENPDAGIVIEVKYSASLGGMEKMCETALRQIKDRRYDEELRNDGREDILAYGIAFCKKRCWVICERL
;
A
#
# COMPACT_ATOMS: atom_id res chain seq x y z
N MET A 1 10.91 34.17 8.09
CA MET A 1 10.59 32.83 7.56
C MET A 1 11.04 31.83 8.61
N GLY A 2 10.12 31.13 9.28
CA GLY A 2 10.46 30.05 10.19
C GLY A 2 11.26 28.97 9.42
N ASN A 3 12.16 28.30 10.09
CA ASN A 3 12.93 27.20 9.50
C ASN A 3 11.94 26.07 9.15
N ILE A 4 11.53 25.96 7.89
CA ILE A 4 10.68 24.84 7.42
C ILE A 4 11.50 23.58 7.59
N LEU A 5 11.00 22.62 8.39
CA LEU A 5 11.65 21.35 8.65
C LEU A 5 11.68 20.51 7.36
N LYS A 6 12.63 19.59 7.24
CA LYS A 6 12.71 18.68 6.10
C LYS A 6 11.65 17.56 6.24
N LEU A 7 11.00 17.20 5.13
CA LEU A 7 10.03 16.09 5.11
C LEU A 7 10.76 14.73 5.12
N PRO A 8 10.34 13.76 5.96
CA PRO A 8 11.04 12.50 6.21
C PRO A 8 10.70 11.40 5.17
N VAL A 9 10.69 11.72 3.89
CA VAL A 9 10.37 10.72 2.85
C VAL A 9 11.43 9.61 2.83
N GLY A 10 10.99 8.35 3.10
CA GLY A 10 11.87 7.18 3.12
C GLY A 10 12.72 7.04 4.38
N ILE A 11 12.39 7.76 5.45
CA ILE A 11 13.05 7.62 6.76
C ILE A 11 12.10 6.85 7.68
N ASP A 12 12.52 5.68 8.11
CA ASP A 12 11.81 4.76 9.00
C ASP A 12 12.51 4.55 10.36
N ASP A 13 13.63 5.25 10.59
CA ASP A 13 14.36 5.28 11.87
C ASP A 13 14.01 6.54 12.66
N PHE A 14 13.39 6.36 13.83
CA PHE A 14 12.94 7.44 14.70
C PHE A 14 14.10 8.30 15.21
N LYS A 15 15.22 7.68 15.63
CA LYS A 15 16.39 8.41 16.13
C LYS A 15 16.95 9.32 15.03
N LYS A 16 17.19 8.76 13.85
CA LYS A 16 17.68 9.53 12.70
C LYS A 16 16.73 10.68 12.34
N LEU A 17 15.43 10.44 12.40
CA LEU A 17 14.42 11.45 12.12
C LEU A 17 14.51 12.63 13.09
N ARG A 18 14.59 12.34 14.40
CA ARG A 18 14.64 13.36 15.46
C ARG A 18 15.98 14.11 15.49
N GLU A 19 17.13 13.39 15.43
CA GLU A 19 18.46 13.99 15.45
C GLU A 19 18.74 14.90 14.24
N ALA A 20 18.23 14.52 13.06
CA ALA A 20 18.41 15.31 11.84
C ALA A 20 17.38 16.45 11.68
N GLY A 21 16.44 16.63 12.61
CA GLY A 21 15.45 17.68 12.65
C GLY A 21 14.44 17.61 11.50
N PHE A 22 14.00 16.41 11.15
CA PHE A 22 12.90 16.21 10.20
C PHE A 22 11.53 16.51 10.85
N TYR A 23 10.55 16.82 10.03
CA TYR A 23 9.17 16.96 10.48
C TYR A 23 8.64 15.61 10.97
N TYR A 24 8.08 15.58 12.18
CA TYR A 24 7.54 14.38 12.78
C TYR A 24 6.09 14.60 13.19
N ILE A 25 5.19 13.79 12.67
CA ILE A 25 3.81 13.70 13.17
C ILE A 25 3.84 12.77 14.38
N ASP A 26 3.48 13.32 15.53
CA ASP A 26 3.67 12.68 16.82
C ASP A 26 2.71 11.49 17.04
N LYS A 27 3.27 10.29 17.08
CA LYS A 27 2.56 9.04 17.37
C LYS A 27 2.98 8.42 18.71
N THR A 28 3.61 9.22 19.60
CA THR A 28 4.03 8.72 20.92
C THR A 28 2.86 8.40 21.85
N GLY A 29 1.63 8.78 21.49
CA GLY A 29 0.40 8.29 22.11
C GLY A 29 0.28 6.77 22.10
N LEU A 30 0.88 6.09 21.11
CA LEU A 30 0.97 4.63 21.08
C LEU A 30 1.64 4.05 22.32
N ILE A 31 2.71 4.70 22.81
CA ILE A 31 3.43 4.26 24.02
C ILE A 31 2.49 4.29 25.23
N GLN A 32 1.75 5.39 25.40
CA GLN A 32 0.83 5.54 26.51
C GLN A 32 -0.29 4.50 26.46
N GLN A 33 -0.93 4.33 25.30
CA GLN A 33 -2.01 3.36 25.12
C GLN A 33 -1.52 1.93 25.36
N LEU A 34 -0.35 1.58 24.79
CA LEU A 34 0.29 0.27 24.97
C LEU A 34 0.56 -0.03 26.45
N LEU A 35 1.09 0.94 27.21
CA LEU A 35 1.38 0.77 28.64
C LEU A 35 0.13 0.75 29.52
N GLN A 36 -0.96 1.39 29.12
CA GLN A 36 -2.22 1.38 29.83
C GLN A 36 -2.98 0.06 29.64
N ASN A 37 -2.97 -0.49 28.44
CA ASN A 37 -3.71 -1.71 28.09
C ASN A 37 -2.91 -3.00 28.25
N TRP A 38 -1.65 -2.95 28.52
CA TRP A 38 -0.69 -3.99 28.86
C TRP A 38 -1.01 -5.42 28.40
N GLY A 39 -0.97 -5.67 27.09
CA GLY A 39 -0.97 -7.03 26.54
C GLY A 39 0.42 -7.67 26.66
N GLU A 40 0.51 -8.95 27.03
CA GLU A 40 1.81 -9.64 27.05
C GLU A 40 2.43 -9.72 25.66
N VAL A 41 1.61 -9.93 24.62
CA VAL A 41 1.99 -9.90 23.21
C VAL A 41 0.97 -9.09 22.43
N ASN A 42 1.39 -7.98 21.85
CA ASN A 42 0.55 -7.06 21.11
C ASN A 42 0.86 -7.18 19.62
N LEU A 43 -0.13 -7.56 18.83
CA LEU A 43 -0.02 -7.69 17.39
C LEU A 43 -0.80 -6.58 16.68
N PHE A 44 -0.11 -5.73 15.93
CA PHE A 44 -0.71 -4.70 15.09
C PHE A 44 -0.70 -5.10 13.62
N THR A 45 -1.88 -5.28 13.04
CA THR A 45 -2.00 -5.49 11.59
C THR A 45 -2.53 -4.24 10.91
N ARG A 46 -1.70 -3.66 10.05
CA ARG A 46 -2.01 -2.45 9.29
C ARG A 46 -1.49 -2.60 7.85
N PRO A 47 -2.11 -1.97 6.88
CA PRO A 47 -1.62 -1.98 5.50
C PRO A 47 -0.16 -1.49 5.40
N ARG A 48 0.47 -1.74 4.26
CA ARG A 48 1.82 -1.22 4.00
C ARG A 48 1.80 0.31 4.01
N ARG A 49 2.91 0.96 4.47
CA ARG A 49 3.14 2.41 4.45
C ARG A 49 2.36 3.26 5.45
N PHE A 50 1.75 2.62 6.44
CA PHE A 50 1.05 3.30 7.54
C PHE A 50 1.94 3.50 8.78
N GLY A 51 3.26 3.63 8.63
CA GLY A 51 4.18 4.02 9.71
C GLY A 51 4.57 2.92 10.68
N LYS A 52 4.28 1.62 10.40
CA LYS A 52 4.60 0.50 11.31
C LYS A 52 6.06 0.50 11.76
N THR A 53 7.01 0.48 10.84
CA THR A 53 8.45 0.43 11.11
C THR A 53 8.93 1.64 11.91
N LEU A 54 8.44 2.85 11.60
CA LEU A 54 8.78 4.06 12.35
C LEU A 54 8.29 3.99 13.80
N ASN A 55 7.06 3.52 14.01
CA ASN A 55 6.52 3.30 15.35
C ASN A 55 7.32 2.24 16.13
N MET A 56 7.73 1.15 15.49
CA MET A 56 8.58 0.14 16.10
C MET A 56 9.96 0.71 16.48
N SER A 57 10.55 1.54 15.63
CA SER A 57 11.79 2.28 15.92
C SER A 57 11.61 3.26 17.08
N MET A 58 10.46 3.95 17.16
CA MET A 58 10.10 4.83 18.27
C MET A 58 9.99 4.05 19.59
N LEU A 59 9.27 2.92 19.61
CA LEU A 59 9.15 2.06 20.80
C LEU A 59 10.51 1.56 21.28
N LYS A 60 11.38 1.13 20.34
CA LYS A 60 12.74 0.73 20.65
C LYS A 60 13.49 1.84 21.38
N ASN A 61 13.50 3.06 20.84
CA ASN A 61 14.21 4.20 21.42
C ASN A 61 13.58 4.66 22.74
N PHE A 62 12.31 4.38 22.98
CA PHE A 62 11.68 4.69 24.27
C PHE A 62 12.09 3.71 25.38
N PHE A 63 12.05 2.41 25.12
CA PHE A 63 12.24 1.39 26.16
C PHE A 63 13.71 1.01 26.40
N GLU A 64 14.57 1.15 25.38
CA GLU A 64 15.94 0.59 25.39
C GLU A 64 16.85 1.26 26.42
N ILE A 65 17.52 0.44 27.26
CA ILE A 65 18.53 0.92 28.21
C ILE A 65 19.65 1.65 27.47
N GLY A 66 19.92 2.88 27.90
CA GLY A 66 20.95 3.73 27.31
C GLY A 66 20.49 4.52 26.07
N ALA A 67 19.20 4.47 25.74
CA ALA A 67 18.63 5.34 24.70
C ALA A 67 18.64 6.81 25.16
N ASP A 68 18.70 7.70 24.17
CA ASP A 68 18.67 9.14 24.39
C ASP A 68 17.23 9.63 24.63
N SER A 69 16.93 10.01 25.87
CA SER A 69 15.61 10.51 26.26
C SER A 69 15.24 11.83 25.59
N THR A 70 16.23 12.63 25.16
CA THR A 70 15.99 13.93 24.52
C THR A 70 15.30 13.80 23.17
N LEU A 71 15.31 12.60 22.56
CA LEU A 71 14.56 12.31 21.33
C LEU A 71 13.05 12.53 21.50
N PHE A 72 12.54 12.45 22.72
CA PHE A 72 11.12 12.60 23.06
C PHE A 72 10.74 13.99 23.55
N ASP A 73 11.71 14.92 23.66
CA ASP A 73 11.45 16.29 24.09
C ASP A 73 10.41 16.96 23.19
N GLY A 74 9.38 17.53 23.86
CA GLY A 74 8.29 18.23 23.20
C GLY A 74 7.24 17.33 22.54
N LEU A 75 7.36 16.00 22.63
CA LEU A 75 6.36 15.05 22.15
C LEU A 75 5.31 14.74 23.23
N TYR A 76 4.17 14.22 22.82
CA TYR A 76 3.02 13.94 23.68
C TYR A 76 3.39 13.08 24.91
N ILE A 77 4.17 12.02 24.72
CA ILE A 77 4.57 11.14 25.84
C ILE A 77 5.40 11.84 26.89
N SER A 78 6.20 12.86 26.51
CA SER A 78 7.05 13.61 27.46
C SER A 78 6.23 14.41 28.48
N GLN A 79 4.95 14.66 28.21
CA GLN A 79 4.04 15.31 29.15
C GLN A 79 3.61 14.38 30.30
N ASN A 80 3.80 13.05 30.13
CA ASN A 80 3.54 12.06 31.17
C ASN A 80 4.83 11.70 31.91
N GLU A 81 5.31 12.63 32.76
CA GLU A 81 6.57 12.48 33.51
C GLU A 81 6.65 11.15 34.27
N LYS A 82 5.56 10.75 34.93
CA LYS A 82 5.52 9.50 35.70
C LYS A 82 5.79 8.29 34.82
N MET A 83 5.17 8.23 33.66
CA MET A 83 5.34 7.11 32.72
C MET A 83 6.75 7.11 32.12
N CYS A 84 7.30 8.27 31.81
CA CYS A 84 8.68 8.40 31.36
C CYS A 84 9.67 7.94 32.45
N GLU A 85 9.50 8.35 33.71
CA GLU A 85 10.36 7.91 34.83
C GLU A 85 10.31 6.41 35.07
N GLU A 86 9.15 5.79 34.93
CA GLU A 86 8.92 4.37 35.19
C GLU A 86 9.42 3.46 34.05
N TYR A 87 9.26 3.87 32.80
CA TYR A 87 9.44 2.96 31.64
C TYR A 87 10.54 3.38 30.66
N MET A 88 10.83 4.69 30.50
CA MET A 88 11.78 5.18 29.51
C MET A 88 13.21 4.75 29.84
N GLY A 89 13.86 4.05 28.91
CA GLY A 89 15.26 3.61 29.07
C GLY A 89 15.48 2.52 30.13
N LYS A 90 14.45 1.73 30.45
CA LYS A 90 14.51 0.78 31.60
C LYS A 90 14.69 -0.68 31.19
N TYR A 91 14.53 -1.03 29.91
CA TYR A 91 14.46 -2.42 29.48
C TYR A 91 15.55 -2.77 28.46
N PRO A 92 16.13 -3.97 28.49
CA PRO A 92 16.82 -4.48 27.32
C PRO A 92 15.79 -4.72 26.21
N VAL A 93 16.07 -4.22 25.00
CA VAL A 93 15.16 -4.32 23.84
C VAL A 93 15.81 -5.14 22.74
N VAL A 94 15.15 -6.23 22.34
CA VAL A 94 15.50 -7.01 21.15
C VAL A 94 14.60 -6.56 20.01
N PHE A 95 15.19 -6.09 18.92
CA PHE A 95 14.47 -5.57 17.76
C PHE A 95 14.81 -6.36 16.50
N LEU A 96 13.81 -6.95 15.87
CA LEU A 96 13.95 -7.71 14.62
C LEU A 96 13.02 -7.17 13.54
N SER A 97 13.54 -6.89 12.36
CA SER A 97 12.72 -6.71 11.16
C SER A 97 12.86 -7.93 10.27
N LEU A 98 11.77 -8.68 10.09
CA LEU A 98 11.78 -9.90 9.27
C LEU A 98 11.68 -9.61 7.77
N LYS A 99 11.75 -8.35 7.35
CA LYS A 99 11.66 -7.90 5.95
C LYS A 99 12.66 -8.61 5.02
N GLY A 100 13.87 -8.90 5.51
CA GLY A 100 14.93 -9.55 4.73
C GLY A 100 15.02 -11.06 4.94
N VAL A 101 14.04 -11.69 5.61
CA VAL A 101 14.01 -13.15 5.78
C VAL A 101 13.27 -13.76 4.59
N ASP A 102 13.95 -13.81 3.46
CA ASP A 102 13.46 -14.38 2.20
C ASP A 102 14.55 -15.22 1.53
N GLY A 103 14.21 -15.92 0.46
CA GLY A 103 15.12 -16.73 -0.34
C GLY A 103 14.38 -17.46 -1.45
N LEU A 104 15.11 -17.92 -2.45
CA LEU A 104 14.53 -18.74 -3.52
C LEU A 104 14.15 -20.15 -3.03
N ASN A 105 14.69 -20.58 -1.90
CA ASN A 105 14.40 -21.83 -1.24
C ASN A 105 14.48 -21.66 0.29
N PHE A 106 14.03 -22.68 1.03
CA PHE A 106 13.97 -22.65 2.49
C PHE A 106 15.34 -22.46 3.17
N GLU A 107 16.41 -23.09 2.67
CA GLU A 107 17.72 -22.98 3.32
C GLU A 107 18.31 -21.56 3.16
N ASP A 108 18.12 -20.90 2.02
CA ASP A 108 18.53 -19.51 1.83
C ASP A 108 17.79 -18.58 2.79
N ALA A 109 16.47 -18.75 2.91
CA ALA A 109 15.65 -17.95 3.83
C ALA A 109 16.04 -18.18 5.30
N LYS A 110 16.36 -19.42 5.67
CA LYS A 110 16.81 -19.81 7.01
C LYS A 110 18.21 -19.26 7.32
N ASP A 111 19.09 -19.19 6.33
CA ASP A 111 20.41 -18.56 6.49
C ASP A 111 20.27 -17.05 6.68
N ASN A 112 19.38 -16.37 5.94
CA ASN A 112 19.06 -14.96 6.17
C ASN A 112 18.47 -14.74 7.56
N PHE A 113 17.67 -15.68 8.05
CA PHE A 113 17.14 -15.61 9.41
C PHE A 113 18.24 -15.79 10.47
N ARG A 114 19.20 -16.72 10.28
CA ARG A 114 20.38 -16.85 11.15
C ARG A 114 21.19 -15.56 11.19
N GLN A 115 21.38 -14.93 10.01
CA GLN A 115 22.10 -13.66 9.90
C GLN A 115 21.43 -12.55 10.70
N LEU A 116 20.10 -12.43 10.59
CA LEU A 116 19.33 -11.44 11.33
C LEU A 116 19.47 -11.63 12.84
N ILE A 117 19.29 -12.86 13.34
CA ILE A 117 19.39 -13.17 14.77
C ILE A 117 20.83 -12.95 15.29
N GLY A 118 21.83 -13.39 14.53
CA GLY A 118 23.23 -13.22 14.91
C GLY A 118 23.64 -11.75 14.98
N ASN A 119 23.23 -10.93 14.02
CA ASN A 119 23.48 -9.50 14.01
C ASN A 119 22.81 -8.80 15.21
N GLU A 120 21.59 -9.19 15.56
CA GLU A 120 20.93 -8.65 16.74
C GLU A 120 21.62 -9.09 18.05
N ALA A 121 22.03 -10.35 18.13
CA ALA A 121 22.78 -10.85 19.28
C ALA A 121 24.13 -10.13 19.46
N GLU A 122 24.85 -9.80 18.36
CA GLU A 122 26.12 -9.05 18.40
C GLU A 122 25.96 -7.63 18.99
N ARG A 123 24.80 -7.01 18.93
CA ARG A 123 24.54 -5.73 19.62
C ARG A 123 24.81 -5.84 21.13
N PHE A 124 24.67 -7.03 21.69
CA PHE A 124 24.87 -7.35 23.10
C PHE A 124 26.21 -8.05 23.36
N SER A 125 27.26 -7.69 22.57
CA SER A 125 28.58 -8.32 22.63
C SER A 125 29.24 -8.28 24.04
N PHE A 126 28.84 -7.35 24.89
CA PHE A 126 29.25 -7.27 26.29
C PHE A 126 28.89 -8.52 27.12
N LEU A 127 27.89 -9.32 26.68
CA LEU A 127 27.50 -10.58 27.32
C LEU A 127 28.64 -11.62 27.32
N ARG A 128 29.56 -11.55 26.34
CA ARG A 128 30.76 -12.42 26.31
C ARG A 128 31.62 -12.32 27.59
N ASN A 129 31.70 -11.11 28.12
CA ASN A 129 32.56 -10.78 29.25
C ASN A 129 31.78 -10.44 30.52
N SER A 130 30.47 -10.69 30.55
CA SER A 130 29.65 -10.36 31.72
C SER A 130 30.01 -11.23 32.91
N GLU A 131 30.36 -10.59 34.03
CA GLU A 131 30.62 -11.27 35.30
C GLU A 131 29.36 -11.88 35.94
N LYS A 132 28.18 -11.44 35.52
CA LYS A 132 26.90 -11.94 36.01
C LYS A 132 26.46 -13.23 35.32
N LEU A 133 27.14 -13.65 34.24
CA LEU A 133 26.86 -14.87 33.51
C LEU A 133 27.82 -15.98 33.90
N SER A 134 27.28 -17.18 34.12
CA SER A 134 28.06 -18.40 34.26
C SER A 134 28.76 -18.77 32.92
N GLU A 135 29.80 -19.60 32.99
CA GLU A 135 30.51 -20.07 31.81
C GLU A 135 29.59 -20.84 30.82
N ASN A 136 28.56 -21.55 31.33
CA ASN A 136 27.59 -22.21 30.47
C ASN A 136 26.68 -21.20 29.76
N GLU A 137 26.30 -20.12 30.39
CA GLU A 137 25.48 -19.05 29.79
C GLU A 137 26.32 -18.27 28.73
N LYS A 138 27.60 -18.02 28.99
CA LYS A 138 28.51 -17.45 27.99
C LYS A 138 28.65 -18.37 26.75
N LYS A 139 28.70 -19.71 26.94
CA LYS A 139 28.70 -20.67 25.83
C LYS A 139 27.38 -20.62 25.02
N LYS A 140 26.24 -20.48 25.71
CA LYS A 140 24.95 -20.28 25.02
C LYS A 140 24.95 -19.00 24.19
N TYR A 141 25.49 -17.89 24.74
CA TYR A 141 25.68 -16.67 23.96
C TYR A 141 26.58 -16.90 22.74
N GLN A 142 27.70 -17.58 22.96
CA GLN A 142 28.64 -17.88 21.88
C GLN A 142 28.00 -18.65 20.73
N SER A 143 27.06 -19.59 21.00
CA SER A 143 26.36 -20.32 19.94
C SER A 143 25.49 -19.42 19.05
N LEU A 144 24.97 -18.28 19.59
CA LEU A 144 24.19 -17.31 18.80
C LEU A 144 25.07 -16.44 17.87
N VAL A 145 26.36 -16.25 18.25
CA VAL A 145 27.26 -15.31 17.54
C VAL A 145 28.46 -16.00 16.88
N SER A 146 28.50 -17.33 16.87
CA SER A 146 29.57 -18.09 16.21
C SER A 146 29.49 -17.98 14.69
N LEU A 147 30.62 -17.68 14.07
CA LEU A 147 30.76 -17.51 12.63
C LEU A 147 31.63 -18.61 12.02
N ASN A 148 31.26 -19.06 10.82
CA ASN A 148 32.11 -19.85 9.94
C ASN A 148 32.03 -19.27 8.51
N GLY A 149 33.15 -18.86 7.97
CA GLY A 149 33.19 -18.23 6.65
C GLY A 149 32.34 -16.97 6.53
N GLY A 150 32.16 -16.21 7.63
CA GLY A 150 31.34 -14.99 7.68
C GLY A 150 29.84 -15.21 7.84
N ARG A 151 29.40 -16.47 8.02
CA ARG A 151 27.98 -16.82 8.26
C ARG A 151 27.79 -17.34 9.67
N TYR A 152 26.70 -16.99 10.33
CA TYR A 152 26.34 -17.53 11.64
C TYR A 152 25.97 -19.00 11.54
N THR A 153 26.43 -19.80 12.52
CA THR A 153 26.38 -21.27 12.46
C THR A 153 25.33 -21.90 13.36
N MET A 154 24.37 -21.12 13.84
CA MET A 154 23.27 -21.63 14.67
C MET A 154 22.61 -22.86 14.00
N ASN A 155 22.51 -23.97 14.73
CA ASN A 155 21.70 -25.12 14.29
C ASN A 155 20.19 -24.80 14.40
N GLY A 156 19.32 -25.71 13.93
CA GLY A 156 17.89 -25.48 13.93
C GLY A 156 17.29 -25.27 15.34
N SER A 157 17.80 -25.98 16.36
CA SER A 157 17.38 -25.81 17.74
C SER A 157 17.85 -24.48 18.32
N GLU A 158 19.13 -24.12 18.12
CA GLU A 158 19.67 -22.84 18.56
C GLU A 158 18.92 -21.64 17.95
N LEU A 159 18.56 -21.72 16.67
CA LEU A 159 17.75 -20.72 15.99
C LEU A 159 16.34 -20.63 16.60
N THR A 160 15.69 -21.76 16.84
CA THR A 160 14.34 -21.82 17.44
C THR A 160 14.31 -21.21 18.84
N PHE A 161 15.32 -21.46 19.67
CA PHE A 161 15.40 -20.98 21.05
C PHE A 161 16.17 -19.65 21.19
N SER A 162 16.61 -19.04 20.11
CA SER A 162 17.53 -17.89 20.12
C SER A 162 17.01 -16.69 20.92
N LEU A 163 15.75 -16.27 20.70
CA LEU A 163 15.18 -15.13 21.43
C LEU A 163 14.95 -15.43 22.90
N GLN A 164 14.50 -16.62 23.25
CA GLN A 164 14.36 -17.02 24.66
C GLN A 164 15.72 -17.04 25.35
N THR A 165 16.74 -17.61 24.69
CA THR A 165 18.13 -17.62 25.19
C THR A 165 18.64 -16.19 25.37
N LEU A 166 18.49 -15.32 24.38
CA LEU A 166 18.95 -13.94 24.46
C LEU A 166 18.21 -13.18 25.58
N SER A 167 16.90 -13.35 25.71
CA SER A 167 16.11 -12.75 26.80
C SER A 167 16.59 -13.20 28.17
N GLN A 168 16.89 -14.48 28.34
CA GLN A 168 17.46 -15.03 29.59
C GLN A 168 18.80 -14.40 29.95
N LEU A 169 19.70 -14.30 28.96
CA LEU A 169 21.04 -13.74 29.18
C LEU A 169 20.99 -12.24 29.50
N LEU A 170 20.12 -11.49 28.84
CA LEU A 170 19.88 -10.08 29.10
C LEU A 170 19.28 -9.86 30.51
N TYR A 171 18.30 -10.69 30.88
CA TYR A 171 17.76 -10.66 32.25
C TYR A 171 18.82 -10.94 33.33
N ARG A 172 19.67 -11.95 33.10
CA ARG A 172 20.78 -12.23 34.03
C ARG A 172 21.74 -11.04 34.18
N HIS A 173 21.99 -10.33 33.06
CA HIS A 173 22.91 -9.20 33.05
C HIS A 173 22.28 -7.94 33.67
N TYR A 174 21.10 -7.56 33.26
CA TYR A 174 20.45 -6.29 33.65
C TYR A 174 19.55 -6.43 34.89
N GLY A 175 19.04 -7.60 35.20
CA GLY A 175 18.01 -7.80 36.24
C GLY A 175 16.62 -7.33 35.80
N GLN A 176 16.46 -6.98 34.50
CA GLN A 176 15.23 -6.51 33.90
C GLN A 176 14.77 -7.47 32.78
N LYS A 177 13.46 -7.72 32.69
CA LYS A 177 12.88 -8.50 31.62
C LYS A 177 13.03 -7.79 30.28
N THR A 178 13.00 -8.55 29.20
CA THR A 178 13.26 -8.08 27.84
C THR A 178 11.98 -7.65 27.16
N VAL A 179 11.99 -6.51 26.48
CA VAL A 179 10.99 -6.12 25.49
C VAL A 179 11.42 -6.68 24.14
N ILE A 180 10.51 -7.38 23.44
CA ILE A 180 10.77 -7.95 22.12
C ILE A 180 9.90 -7.20 21.09
N LEU A 181 10.54 -6.63 20.09
CA LEU A 181 9.90 -5.90 19.00
C LEU A 181 10.18 -6.61 17.68
N ILE A 182 9.13 -7.03 16.96
CA ILE A 182 9.25 -7.77 15.68
C ILE A 182 8.43 -7.07 14.60
N ASP A 183 9.13 -6.47 13.64
CA ASP A 183 8.50 -5.80 12.51
C ASP A 183 8.39 -6.74 11.30
N GLU A 184 7.30 -6.58 10.52
CA GLU A 184 6.99 -7.33 9.30
C GLU A 184 7.04 -8.86 9.49
N TYR A 185 6.40 -9.36 10.56
CA TYR A 185 6.43 -10.78 10.96
C TYR A 185 5.89 -11.73 9.90
N ASP A 186 5.04 -11.26 9.00
CA ASP A 186 4.35 -12.03 7.97
C ASP A 186 5.11 -12.09 6.63
N VAL A 187 6.13 -11.26 6.42
CA VAL A 187 6.92 -11.24 5.17
C VAL A 187 7.58 -12.58 4.85
N PRO A 188 8.22 -13.30 5.81
CA PRO A 188 8.79 -14.61 5.51
C PRO A 188 7.77 -15.63 5.01
N LEU A 189 6.51 -15.54 5.50
CA LEU A 189 5.42 -16.42 5.08
C LEU A 189 4.94 -16.09 3.67
N ASP A 190 4.79 -14.81 3.35
CA ASP A 190 4.44 -14.33 2.01
C ASP A 190 5.47 -14.83 0.98
N LYS A 191 6.76 -14.63 1.26
CA LYS A 191 7.84 -15.05 0.38
C LYS A 191 7.95 -16.58 0.26
N ALA A 192 7.78 -17.30 1.36
CA ALA A 192 7.78 -18.74 1.36
C ALA A 192 6.61 -19.34 0.56
N PHE A 193 5.43 -18.70 0.63
CA PHE A 193 4.28 -19.08 -0.19
C PHE A 193 4.56 -18.87 -1.69
N GLN A 194 5.10 -17.71 -2.06
CA GLN A 194 5.46 -17.41 -3.44
C GLN A 194 6.50 -18.37 -4.03
N ASN A 195 7.45 -18.85 -3.21
CA ASN A 195 8.57 -19.69 -3.62
C ASN A 195 8.40 -21.18 -3.29
N GLY A 196 7.24 -21.61 -2.75
CA GLY A 196 6.84 -23.01 -2.59
C GLY A 196 7.44 -23.76 -1.39
N TYR A 197 7.93 -23.04 -0.35
CA TYR A 197 8.44 -23.63 0.91
C TYR A 197 7.66 -23.13 2.15
N TYR A 198 6.38 -22.87 1.96
CA TYR A 198 5.51 -22.29 3.00
C TYR A 198 5.45 -23.11 4.28
N GLN A 199 5.28 -24.44 4.18
CA GLN A 199 5.10 -25.31 5.34
C GLN A 199 6.37 -25.41 6.21
N GLU A 200 7.55 -25.41 5.60
CA GLU A 200 8.83 -25.39 6.29
C GLU A 200 9.01 -24.07 7.05
N MET A 201 8.68 -22.95 6.44
CA MET A 201 8.75 -21.63 7.08
C MET A 201 7.75 -21.51 8.24
N VAL A 202 6.51 -21.98 8.06
CA VAL A 202 5.50 -22.05 9.13
C VAL A 202 6.02 -22.86 10.31
N SER A 203 6.62 -24.01 10.07
CA SER A 203 7.18 -24.86 11.13
C SER A 203 8.29 -24.17 11.92
N LEU A 204 9.21 -23.50 11.21
CA LEU A 204 10.31 -22.75 11.80
C LEU A 204 9.80 -21.58 12.66
N LEU A 205 8.93 -20.71 12.10
CA LEU A 205 8.41 -19.54 12.79
C LEU A 205 7.50 -19.91 13.97
N ARG A 206 6.71 -20.97 13.85
CA ARG A 206 5.89 -21.50 14.96
C ARG A 206 6.76 -21.88 16.16
N GLY A 207 7.84 -22.62 15.93
CA GLY A 207 8.80 -22.97 16.96
C GLY A 207 9.43 -21.73 17.58
N PHE A 208 9.92 -20.81 16.74
CA PHE A 208 10.59 -19.58 17.14
C PHE A 208 9.69 -18.66 17.99
N PHE A 209 8.49 -18.33 17.51
CA PHE A 209 7.54 -17.50 18.27
C PHE A 209 6.99 -18.20 19.51
N GLY A 210 6.77 -19.51 19.43
CA GLY A 210 6.32 -20.32 20.58
C GLY A 210 7.29 -20.22 21.76
N GLN A 211 8.58 -20.33 21.51
CA GLN A 211 9.60 -20.21 22.56
C GLN A 211 9.82 -18.77 23.02
N ALA A 212 9.78 -17.81 22.09
CA ALA A 212 10.03 -16.42 22.40
C ALA A 212 8.89 -15.72 23.15
N LEU A 213 7.63 -16.06 22.84
CA LEU A 213 6.46 -15.27 23.23
C LEU A 213 5.52 -15.97 24.20
N LYS A 214 5.51 -17.33 24.29
CA LYS A 214 4.58 -18.06 25.17
C LYS A 214 5.23 -18.58 26.44
N THR A 215 6.41 -19.16 26.32
CA THR A 215 7.09 -19.87 27.42
C THR A 215 8.31 -19.14 27.92
N ASN A 216 8.42 -17.85 27.64
CA ASN A 216 9.56 -17.02 27.98
C ASN A 216 9.29 -16.21 29.26
N GLU A 217 9.68 -16.76 30.42
CA GLU A 217 9.54 -16.08 31.73
C GLU A 217 10.35 -14.76 31.83
N PHE A 218 11.30 -14.54 30.91
CA PHE A 218 12.14 -13.35 30.84
C PHE A 218 11.56 -12.27 29.90
N LEU A 219 10.38 -12.51 29.31
CA LEU A 219 9.67 -11.54 28.50
C LEU A 219 8.96 -10.52 29.40
N GLN A 220 9.14 -9.23 29.10
CA GLN A 220 8.35 -8.15 29.70
C GLN A 220 7.03 -8.03 28.96
N PHE A 221 7.11 -7.72 27.68
CA PHE A 221 6.05 -7.80 26.68
C PHE A 221 6.67 -7.83 25.28
N ALA A 222 5.84 -8.13 24.29
CA ALA A 222 6.25 -8.08 22.89
C ALA A 222 5.28 -7.24 22.07
N VAL A 223 5.82 -6.61 21.00
CA VAL A 223 5.03 -5.94 19.96
C VAL A 223 5.43 -6.53 18.62
N LEU A 224 4.44 -6.96 17.85
CA LEU A 224 4.61 -7.46 16.50
C LEU A 224 3.82 -6.58 15.52
N THR A 225 4.39 -6.34 14.34
CA THR A 225 3.68 -5.67 13.24
C THR A 225 3.71 -6.47 11.96
N GLY A 226 2.62 -6.41 11.20
CA GLY A 226 2.48 -7.06 9.89
C GLY A 226 1.32 -6.49 9.09
N CYS A 227 1.07 -7.05 7.91
CA CYS A 227 -0.07 -6.67 7.06
C CYS A 227 -1.28 -7.60 7.28
N LEU A 228 -1.04 -8.90 7.37
CA LEU A 228 -2.09 -9.90 7.55
C LEU A 228 -2.10 -10.44 8.97
N ARG A 229 -3.28 -10.80 9.45
CA ARG A 229 -3.43 -11.56 10.69
C ARG A 229 -3.32 -13.04 10.38
N VAL A 230 -2.12 -13.60 10.47
CA VAL A 230 -1.91 -15.04 10.30
C VAL A 230 -2.19 -15.74 11.64
N SER A 231 -3.44 -16.09 11.93
CA SER A 231 -3.81 -16.38 13.32
C SER A 231 -4.07 -17.83 13.67
N LYS A 232 -4.77 -18.61 12.88
CA LYS A 232 -5.35 -19.84 13.48
C LYS A 232 -4.62 -21.13 13.23
N GLU A 233 -3.92 -21.29 12.13
CA GLU A 233 -3.42 -22.62 11.78
C GLU A 233 -1.91 -22.74 11.70
N SER A 234 -1.19 -21.61 11.76
CA SER A 234 0.21 -21.68 11.44
C SER A 234 1.14 -21.34 12.58
N ILE A 235 1.52 -20.07 12.69
CA ILE A 235 2.62 -19.68 13.58
C ILE A 235 2.19 -19.36 15.01
N PHE A 236 0.92 -19.01 15.21
CA PHE A 236 0.38 -18.64 16.53
C PHE A 236 -0.55 -19.69 17.14
N THR A 237 -0.57 -20.90 16.59
CA THR A 237 -1.37 -22.02 17.14
C THR A 237 -0.96 -22.31 18.59
N GLY A 238 -1.94 -22.22 19.50
CA GLY A 238 -1.72 -22.46 20.93
C GLY A 238 -1.13 -21.27 21.69
N LEU A 239 -0.92 -20.10 21.08
CA LEU A 239 -0.58 -18.85 21.77
C LEU A 239 -1.89 -18.16 22.18
N ASN A 240 -2.18 -18.10 23.49
CA ASN A 240 -3.43 -17.55 24.04
C ASN A 240 -3.25 -16.14 24.62
N ASN A 241 -2.02 -15.64 24.62
CA ASN A 241 -1.60 -14.38 25.24
C ASN A 241 -1.44 -13.23 24.25
N PHE A 242 -2.04 -13.37 23.05
CA PHE A 242 -2.00 -12.33 22.02
C PHE A 242 -3.21 -11.40 22.13
N GLU A 243 -2.92 -10.13 22.18
CA GLU A 243 -3.85 -9.05 21.93
C GLU A 243 -3.67 -8.56 20.49
N ILE A 244 -4.72 -8.69 19.69
CA ILE A 244 -4.64 -8.45 18.26
C ILE A 244 -5.42 -7.19 17.93
N ASN A 245 -4.71 -6.22 17.39
CA ASN A 245 -5.21 -4.91 16.97
C ASN A 245 -5.19 -4.80 15.45
N SER A 246 -6.31 -5.05 14.81
CA SER A 246 -6.50 -4.99 13.36
C SER A 246 -7.07 -3.63 12.91
N ILE A 247 -7.28 -3.48 11.62
CA ILE A 247 -7.89 -2.26 11.04
C ILE A 247 -9.36 -2.04 11.43
N VAL A 248 -10.03 -3.03 12.03
CA VAL A 248 -11.43 -2.91 12.46
C VAL A 248 -11.58 -2.54 13.93
N ASP A 249 -10.49 -2.64 14.71
CA ASP A 249 -10.50 -2.39 16.15
C ASP A 249 -10.32 -0.89 16.43
N ILE A 250 -11.04 -0.39 17.45
CA ILE A 250 -11.03 1.05 17.82
C ILE A 250 -9.74 1.39 18.60
N GLU A 251 -9.20 0.42 19.33
CA GLU A 251 -7.95 0.64 20.04
C GLU A 251 -6.80 0.88 19.07
N HIS A 252 -6.00 1.92 19.32
CA HIS A 252 -4.86 2.32 18.50
C HIS A 252 -5.20 2.71 17.03
N ASP A 253 -6.43 3.10 16.73
CA ASP A 253 -6.88 3.43 15.39
C ASP A 253 -6.24 4.71 14.82
N GLU A 254 -5.83 5.68 15.67
CA GLU A 254 -5.13 6.90 15.29
C GLU A 254 -3.59 6.76 15.25
N GLN A 255 -3.04 5.65 15.78
CA GLN A 255 -1.59 5.54 15.99
C GLN A 255 -0.82 5.11 14.75
N PHE A 256 -1.53 4.67 13.72
CA PHE A 256 -0.96 4.25 12.42
C PHE A 256 -1.63 5.02 11.30
N GLY A 257 -0.84 5.69 10.47
CA GLY A 257 -1.34 6.61 9.46
C GLY A 257 -1.47 8.05 10.00
N PHE A 258 -2.08 8.95 9.24
CA PHE A 258 -2.31 10.33 9.64
C PHE A 258 -3.81 10.61 9.75
N THR A 259 -4.21 11.30 10.81
CA THR A 259 -5.58 11.82 10.97
C THR A 259 -5.79 13.10 10.15
N GLU A 260 -7.04 13.51 9.96
CA GLU A 260 -7.37 14.76 9.25
C GLU A 260 -6.72 15.98 9.93
N ASP A 261 -6.80 16.07 11.27
CA ASP A 261 -6.18 17.16 12.03
C ASP A 261 -4.66 17.21 11.85
N GLU A 262 -4.00 16.06 11.83
CA GLU A 262 -2.54 15.96 11.62
C GLU A 262 -2.13 16.38 10.21
N VAL A 263 -2.91 16.01 9.18
CA VAL A 263 -2.67 16.43 7.81
C VAL A 263 -2.93 17.93 7.66
N HIS A 264 -4.01 18.42 8.23
CA HIS A 264 -4.32 19.86 8.20
C HIS A 264 -3.19 20.68 8.86
N LYS A 265 -2.71 20.23 10.02
CA LYS A 265 -1.58 20.85 10.72
C LYS A 265 -0.29 20.82 9.88
N LEU A 266 0.01 19.71 9.22
CA LEU A 266 1.13 19.61 8.30
C LEU A 266 1.02 20.65 7.18
N LEU A 267 -0.16 20.81 6.57
CA LEU A 267 -0.39 21.77 5.51
C LEU A 267 -0.28 23.22 5.99
N GLU A 268 -0.75 23.52 7.19
CA GLU A 268 -0.57 24.84 7.81
C GLU A 268 0.92 25.15 8.00
N ASP A 269 1.70 24.21 8.56
CA ASP A 269 3.12 24.39 8.85
C ASP A 269 3.96 24.63 7.57
N TYR A 270 3.50 24.08 6.42
CA TYR A 270 4.14 24.29 5.12
C TYR A 270 3.46 25.37 4.25
N GLN A 271 2.39 26.01 4.73
CA GLN A 271 1.59 27.02 4.01
C GLN A 271 0.99 26.48 2.70
N LEU A 272 0.45 25.26 2.76
CA LEU A 272 -0.11 24.50 1.63
C LEU A 272 -1.59 24.13 1.84
N THR A 273 -2.33 24.87 2.66
CA THR A 273 -3.73 24.56 3.00
C THR A 273 -4.68 24.60 1.80
N GLU A 274 -4.31 25.27 0.72
CA GLU A 274 -5.07 25.33 -0.53
C GLU A 274 -5.14 23.95 -1.25
N TYR A 275 -4.21 23.02 -0.94
CA TYR A 275 -4.16 21.67 -1.53
C TYR A 275 -4.87 20.60 -0.66
N ASP A 276 -5.56 21.00 0.40
CA ASP A 276 -6.25 20.07 1.32
C ASP A 276 -7.26 19.19 0.57
N SER A 277 -8.04 19.76 -0.35
CA SER A 277 -9.01 19.01 -1.15
C SER A 277 -8.37 17.95 -2.05
N ASP A 278 -7.22 18.27 -2.65
CA ASP A 278 -6.49 17.35 -3.52
C ASP A 278 -5.92 16.17 -2.70
N ILE A 279 -5.32 16.48 -1.55
CA ILE A 279 -4.78 15.48 -0.63
C ILE A 279 -5.89 14.56 -0.11
N LYS A 280 -7.05 15.13 0.22
CA LYS A 280 -8.21 14.36 0.68
C LYS A 280 -8.73 13.43 -0.41
N GLU A 281 -8.92 13.90 -1.64
CA GLU A 281 -9.40 13.08 -2.75
C GLU A 281 -8.45 11.93 -3.09
N TRP A 282 -7.14 12.18 -3.04
CA TRP A 282 -6.15 11.24 -3.51
C TRP A 282 -5.65 10.24 -2.46
N TYR A 283 -5.54 10.63 -1.18
CA TYR A 283 -4.76 9.88 -0.18
C TYR A 283 -5.50 9.59 1.12
N ASP A 284 -6.73 10.09 1.28
CA ASP A 284 -7.62 9.82 2.40
C ASP A 284 -8.44 8.52 2.19
N GLY A 285 -9.44 8.35 3.01
CA GLY A 285 -10.53 7.38 2.86
C GLY A 285 -10.27 6.02 3.47
N TYR A 286 -9.12 5.78 4.08
CA TYR A 286 -8.92 4.58 4.90
C TYR A 286 -9.65 4.73 6.23
N ARG A 287 -10.24 3.64 6.71
CA ARG A 287 -10.92 3.64 7.99
C ARG A 287 -10.35 2.58 8.91
N PHE A 288 -9.67 3.03 9.98
CA PHE A 288 -9.22 2.16 11.06
C PHE A 288 -10.12 2.43 12.27
N GLY A 289 -10.65 1.36 12.90
CA GLY A 289 -11.62 1.55 13.96
C GLY A 289 -12.75 2.52 13.55
N ASP A 290 -12.87 3.62 14.25
CA ASP A 290 -13.84 4.67 13.92
C ASP A 290 -13.21 5.91 13.29
N THR A 291 -11.87 5.91 13.07
CA THR A 291 -11.12 7.06 12.58
C THR A 291 -10.84 6.96 11.08
N GLU A 292 -11.00 8.08 10.37
CA GLU A 292 -10.55 8.24 8.98
C GLU A 292 -9.06 8.56 8.95
N ILE A 293 -8.33 7.87 8.07
CA ILE A 293 -6.87 7.86 8.07
C ILE A 293 -6.32 8.06 6.66
N TYR A 294 -5.35 8.94 6.53
CA TYR A 294 -4.54 9.14 5.32
C TYR A 294 -3.32 8.23 5.29
N CYS A 295 -2.89 7.84 4.09
CA CYS A 295 -1.62 7.13 3.92
C CYS A 295 -0.41 8.08 4.08
N PRO A 296 0.44 7.90 5.10
CA PRO A 296 1.57 8.80 5.37
C PRO A 296 2.55 8.96 4.22
N TRP A 297 2.83 7.86 3.53
CA TRP A 297 3.77 7.85 2.41
C TRP A 297 3.33 8.78 1.29
N ASP A 298 2.06 8.73 0.93
CA ASP A 298 1.51 9.46 -0.20
C ASP A 298 1.41 10.94 0.13
N VAL A 299 0.87 11.27 1.31
CA VAL A 299 0.81 12.65 1.81
C VAL A 299 2.20 13.29 1.85
N MET A 300 3.19 12.62 2.46
CA MET A 300 4.54 13.17 2.58
C MET A 300 5.23 13.36 1.22
N ASN A 301 5.03 12.44 0.27
CA ASN A 301 5.58 12.58 -1.08
C ASN A 301 4.93 13.73 -1.85
N TYR A 302 3.61 13.90 -1.75
CA TYR A 302 2.93 14.98 -2.45
C TYR A 302 3.28 16.34 -1.84
N VAL A 303 3.26 16.49 -0.51
CA VAL A 303 3.70 17.73 0.15
C VAL A 303 5.14 18.07 -0.22
N LYS A 304 6.02 17.08 -0.32
CA LYS A 304 7.40 17.32 -0.80
C LYS A 304 7.45 17.83 -2.24
N LYS A 305 6.60 17.32 -3.13
CA LYS A 305 6.50 17.84 -4.51
C LYS A 305 5.99 19.27 -4.52
N LEU A 306 4.94 19.59 -3.75
CA LEU A 306 4.36 20.94 -3.65
C LEU A 306 5.34 21.96 -3.11
N VAL A 307 6.17 21.59 -2.15
CA VAL A 307 7.25 22.48 -1.64
C VAL A 307 8.26 22.81 -2.74
N ALA A 308 8.52 21.90 -3.66
CA ALA A 308 9.45 22.10 -4.78
C ALA A 308 8.79 22.82 -5.96
N ASP A 309 7.53 22.55 -6.25
CA ASP A 309 6.74 23.10 -7.35
C ASP A 309 5.27 23.25 -6.91
N PRO A 310 4.79 24.47 -6.67
CA PRO A 310 3.40 24.73 -6.31
C PRO A 310 2.37 24.26 -7.35
N ASN A 311 2.78 24.06 -8.61
CA ASN A 311 1.89 23.53 -9.65
C ASN A 311 1.92 22.00 -9.75
N ALA A 312 2.65 21.32 -8.86
CA ALA A 312 2.72 19.86 -8.85
C ALA A 312 1.34 19.24 -8.64
N ARG A 313 1.04 18.20 -9.41
CA ARG A 313 -0.21 17.44 -9.27
C ARG A 313 -0.01 16.25 -8.37
N PRO A 314 -1.10 15.78 -7.73
CA PRO A 314 -1.13 14.48 -7.08
C PRO A 314 -0.70 13.38 -8.06
N ASP A 315 -0.08 12.33 -7.50
CA ASP A 315 0.44 11.21 -8.28
C ASP A 315 0.24 9.91 -7.49
N ALA A 316 0.23 8.79 -8.18
CA ALA A 316 0.08 7.48 -7.55
C ALA A 316 1.44 6.98 -7.02
N PHE A 317 1.77 7.34 -5.79
CA PHE A 317 3.05 6.98 -5.16
C PHE A 317 3.07 5.54 -4.65
N TRP A 318 1.91 5.00 -4.29
CA TRP A 318 1.78 3.65 -3.75
C TRP A 318 1.93 2.58 -4.84
N ILE A 319 1.42 2.83 -6.05
CA ILE A 319 1.50 1.94 -7.22
C ILE A 319 2.95 1.60 -7.56
N ASN A 320 3.83 2.59 -7.52
CA ASN A 320 5.21 2.45 -7.97
C ASN A 320 6.12 1.65 -7.01
N THR A 321 5.59 1.15 -5.91
CA THR A 321 6.41 0.64 -4.81
C THR A 321 5.94 -0.66 -4.19
N SER A 322 4.75 -1.14 -4.54
CA SER A 322 4.25 -2.48 -4.20
C SER A 322 3.97 -3.25 -5.48
N SER A 323 4.28 -4.55 -5.50
CA SER A 323 3.80 -5.40 -6.58
C SER A 323 2.28 -5.44 -6.47
N ASN A 324 1.57 -4.97 -7.48
CA ASN A 324 0.11 -5.03 -7.57
C ASN A 324 -0.37 -6.46 -7.91
N ASP A 325 0.48 -7.46 -7.66
CA ASP A 325 0.23 -8.87 -7.96
C ASP A 325 -1.05 -9.38 -7.31
N LEU A 326 -1.40 -8.86 -6.13
CA LEU A 326 -2.63 -9.24 -5.45
C LEU A 326 -3.87 -8.81 -6.24
N VAL A 327 -3.94 -7.56 -6.66
CA VAL A 327 -5.06 -7.05 -7.47
C VAL A 327 -5.10 -7.73 -8.83
N LYS A 328 -3.93 -7.96 -9.45
CA LYS A 328 -3.83 -8.71 -10.70
C LYS A 328 -4.38 -10.13 -10.54
N ARG A 329 -3.92 -10.89 -9.53
CA ARG A 329 -4.42 -12.25 -9.23
C ARG A 329 -5.93 -12.26 -8.98
N PHE A 330 -6.44 -11.23 -8.32
CA PHE A 330 -7.86 -11.07 -8.06
C PHE A 330 -8.66 -10.84 -9.36
N VAL A 331 -8.21 -9.94 -10.21
CA VAL A 331 -8.84 -9.64 -11.51
C VAL A 331 -8.79 -10.86 -12.45
N ASP A 332 -7.67 -11.60 -12.45
CA ASP A 332 -7.50 -12.82 -13.26
C ASP A 332 -8.47 -13.95 -12.84
N LYS A 333 -8.79 -14.07 -11.55
CA LYS A 333 -9.71 -15.07 -11.01
C LYS A 333 -11.18 -14.64 -11.01
N ALA A 334 -11.45 -13.36 -11.28
CA ALA A 334 -12.78 -12.80 -11.22
C ALA A 334 -13.74 -13.45 -12.22
N ASP A 335 -14.84 -14.01 -11.72
CA ASP A 335 -16.00 -14.41 -12.51
C ASP A 335 -16.84 -13.18 -12.91
N LYS A 336 -17.97 -13.40 -13.59
CA LYS A 336 -18.83 -12.31 -14.03
C LYS A 336 -19.33 -11.47 -12.85
N THR A 337 -19.81 -12.10 -11.78
CA THR A 337 -20.35 -11.41 -10.60
C THR A 337 -19.27 -10.57 -9.92
N THR A 338 -18.10 -11.13 -9.75
CA THR A 338 -16.95 -10.44 -9.14
C THR A 338 -16.52 -9.23 -9.98
N ARG A 339 -16.57 -9.34 -11.31
CA ARG A 339 -16.27 -8.22 -12.19
C ARG A 339 -17.29 -7.11 -12.07
N ASP A 340 -18.58 -7.46 -12.06
CA ASP A 340 -19.65 -6.48 -11.83
C ASP A 340 -19.46 -5.74 -10.48
N GLU A 341 -18.98 -6.43 -9.43
CA GLU A 341 -18.67 -5.84 -8.13
C GLU A 341 -17.43 -4.93 -8.16
N ILE A 342 -16.37 -5.34 -8.87
CA ILE A 342 -15.18 -4.47 -9.07
C ILE A 342 -15.59 -3.18 -9.77
N GLU A 343 -16.49 -3.28 -10.74
CA GLU A 343 -17.02 -2.15 -11.47
C GLU A 343 -17.80 -1.19 -10.58
N GLN A 344 -18.66 -1.73 -9.71
CA GLN A 344 -19.37 -0.94 -8.70
C GLN A 344 -18.39 -0.18 -7.81
N LEU A 345 -17.32 -0.84 -7.36
CA LEU A 345 -16.28 -0.21 -6.54
C LEU A 345 -15.56 0.92 -7.28
N ILE A 346 -15.18 0.72 -8.54
CA ILE A 346 -14.53 1.76 -9.37
C ILE A 346 -15.48 2.94 -9.58
N ALA A 347 -16.77 2.64 -9.71
CA ALA A 347 -17.84 3.63 -9.82
C ALA A 347 -18.09 4.41 -8.49
N GLY A 348 -17.40 4.05 -7.41
CA GLY A 348 -17.57 4.65 -6.08
C GLY A 348 -18.76 4.09 -5.29
N GLU A 349 -19.36 2.99 -5.76
CA GLU A 349 -20.42 2.30 -5.03
C GLU A 349 -19.84 1.31 -4.02
N ALA A 350 -20.56 1.05 -2.94
CA ALA A 350 -20.17 0.06 -1.95
C ALA A 350 -20.71 -1.31 -2.30
N ILE A 351 -19.91 -2.35 -2.05
CA ILE A 351 -20.33 -3.75 -2.10
C ILE A 351 -20.42 -4.34 -0.69
N GLU A 352 -21.24 -5.37 -0.50
CA GLU A 352 -21.36 -6.05 0.80
C GLU A 352 -20.63 -7.39 0.76
N LYS A 353 -19.68 -7.59 1.68
CA LYS A 353 -18.86 -8.82 1.78
C LYS A 353 -18.69 -9.30 3.21
N ASN A 354 -18.73 -10.62 3.38
CA ASN A 354 -18.29 -11.27 4.61
C ASN A 354 -16.77 -11.33 4.61
N ILE A 355 -16.13 -10.66 5.56
CA ILE A 355 -14.68 -10.54 5.63
C ILE A 355 -14.13 -11.47 6.71
N ARG A 356 -13.15 -12.27 6.32
CA ARG A 356 -12.33 -13.08 7.22
C ARG A 356 -11.03 -12.33 7.50
N LEU A 357 -10.83 -11.94 8.75
CA LEU A 357 -9.60 -11.25 9.17
C LEU A 357 -8.44 -12.21 9.47
N ASP A 358 -8.71 -13.51 9.58
CA ASP A 358 -7.81 -14.57 10.06
C ASP A 358 -7.45 -15.59 8.96
N LEU A 359 -7.12 -15.10 7.76
CA LEU A 359 -6.72 -15.95 6.63
C LEU A 359 -5.24 -16.32 6.69
N THR A 360 -4.94 -17.57 6.38
CA THR A 360 -3.57 -18.01 6.10
C THR A 360 -3.22 -17.85 4.63
N TYR A 361 -1.92 -17.79 4.29
CA TYR A 361 -1.50 -17.67 2.89
C TYR A 361 -1.97 -18.83 2.02
N ASP A 362 -2.04 -20.05 2.53
CA ASP A 362 -2.57 -21.22 1.82
C ASP A 362 -4.06 -21.10 1.48
N GLU A 363 -4.82 -20.32 2.27
CA GLU A 363 -6.25 -20.14 2.05
C GLU A 363 -6.58 -19.00 1.07
N ILE A 364 -5.66 -18.07 0.84
CA ILE A 364 -5.92 -16.86 0.03
C ILE A 364 -6.52 -17.22 -1.33
N ASP A 365 -5.95 -18.23 -1.98
CA ASP A 365 -6.32 -18.63 -3.33
C ASP A 365 -7.49 -19.62 -3.42
N ASN A 366 -8.04 -20.08 -2.30
CA ASN A 366 -9.07 -21.11 -2.25
C ASN A 366 -10.45 -20.59 -2.67
N SER A 367 -10.72 -19.29 -2.51
CA SER A 367 -11.97 -18.67 -2.93
C SER A 367 -11.79 -17.19 -3.27
N ILE A 368 -12.73 -16.66 -4.07
CA ILE A 368 -12.79 -15.23 -4.36
C ILE A 368 -13.12 -14.41 -3.10
N ASP A 369 -13.88 -14.96 -2.15
CA ASP A 369 -14.21 -14.28 -0.90
C ASP A 369 -12.98 -14.08 -0.01
N ASN A 370 -12.03 -15.01 -0.04
CA ASN A 370 -10.75 -14.85 0.65
C ASN A 370 -9.91 -13.72 0.03
N LEU A 371 -9.93 -13.59 -1.29
CA LEU A 371 -9.25 -12.49 -1.98
C LEU A 371 -9.87 -11.12 -1.62
N TRP A 372 -11.20 -11.02 -1.49
CA TRP A 372 -11.86 -9.80 -0.96
C TRP A 372 -11.35 -9.45 0.43
N SER A 373 -11.21 -10.45 1.30
CA SER A 373 -10.70 -10.27 2.66
C SER A 373 -9.27 -9.76 2.68
N VAL A 374 -8.42 -10.28 1.79
CA VAL A 374 -7.02 -9.85 1.67
C VAL A 374 -6.92 -8.44 1.09
N LEU A 375 -7.72 -8.08 0.07
CA LEU A 375 -7.78 -6.72 -0.46
C LEU A 375 -8.17 -5.71 0.62
N PHE A 376 -9.11 -6.07 1.50
CA PHE A 376 -9.50 -5.24 2.63
C PHE A 376 -8.37 -5.08 3.66
N THR A 377 -7.76 -6.17 4.12
CA THR A 377 -6.72 -6.13 5.16
C THR A 377 -5.40 -5.50 4.67
N THR A 378 -5.12 -5.55 3.38
CA THR A 378 -3.92 -4.96 2.77
C THR A 378 -4.11 -3.51 2.30
N GLY A 379 -5.33 -2.95 2.40
CA GLY A 379 -5.62 -1.54 2.13
C GLY A 379 -6.00 -1.21 0.69
N TYR A 380 -6.27 -2.21 -0.16
CA TYR A 380 -6.88 -1.94 -1.47
C TYR A 380 -8.37 -1.62 -1.36
N LEU A 381 -9.01 -2.08 -0.28
CA LEU A 381 -10.38 -1.74 0.07
C LEU A 381 -10.44 -1.21 1.50
N THR A 382 -11.47 -0.43 1.78
CA THR A 382 -11.80 0.04 3.13
C THR A 382 -13.28 -0.17 3.40
N ARG A 383 -13.72 0.07 4.63
CA ARG A 383 -15.14 -0.07 5.00
C ARG A 383 -15.84 1.27 5.16
N THR A 384 -17.13 1.29 4.87
CA THR A 384 -18.01 2.38 5.25
C THR A 384 -18.93 1.92 6.38
N GLY A 385 -18.77 2.50 7.58
CA GLY A 385 -19.54 2.10 8.76
C GLY A 385 -19.10 0.77 9.38
N GLY A 386 -19.88 0.28 10.33
CA GLY A 386 -19.67 -1.01 11.01
C GLY A 386 -20.21 -2.20 10.22
N ALA A 387 -19.86 -3.42 10.66
CA ALA A 387 -20.43 -4.64 10.08
C ALA A 387 -21.94 -4.75 10.40
N VAL A 388 -22.73 -5.13 9.42
CA VAL A 388 -24.16 -5.42 9.57
C VAL A 388 -24.37 -6.91 9.27
N ASN A 389 -24.90 -7.67 10.23
CA ASN A 389 -25.06 -9.13 10.12
C ASN A 389 -23.76 -9.88 9.71
N GLY A 390 -22.60 -9.38 10.13
CA GLY A 390 -21.29 -9.97 9.82
C GLY A 390 -20.69 -9.55 8.47
N ALA A 391 -21.41 -8.82 7.64
CA ALA A 391 -20.92 -8.29 6.38
C ALA A 391 -20.46 -6.83 6.53
N TYR A 392 -19.37 -6.48 5.87
CA TYR A 392 -18.88 -5.12 5.74
C TYR A 392 -19.29 -4.52 4.40
N ARG A 393 -19.64 -3.25 4.40
CA ARG A 393 -19.78 -2.46 3.19
C ARG A 393 -18.41 -1.93 2.78
N LEU A 394 -17.87 -2.47 1.70
CA LEU A 394 -16.53 -2.16 1.21
C LEU A 394 -16.58 -1.14 0.08
N VAL A 395 -15.59 -0.25 0.06
CA VAL A 395 -15.34 0.73 -0.99
C VAL A 395 -13.85 0.80 -1.32
N ILE A 396 -13.50 1.34 -2.47
CA ILE A 396 -12.12 1.78 -2.76
C ILE A 396 -11.87 3.06 -1.95
N PRO A 397 -10.76 3.14 -1.17
CA PRO A 397 -10.55 4.24 -0.24
C PRO A 397 -10.43 5.60 -0.94
N ASN A 398 -9.69 5.69 -2.03
CA ASN A 398 -9.33 6.97 -2.64
C ASN A 398 -9.06 6.84 -4.15
N ARG A 399 -8.70 7.97 -4.75
CA ARG A 399 -8.43 8.05 -6.20
C ARG A 399 -7.18 7.26 -6.60
N GLU A 400 -6.12 7.29 -5.81
CA GLU A 400 -4.91 6.53 -6.10
C GLU A 400 -5.18 5.03 -6.24
N ILE A 401 -5.86 4.43 -5.26
CA ILE A 401 -6.19 3.00 -5.29
C ILE A 401 -7.18 2.68 -6.41
N ARG A 402 -8.10 3.59 -6.73
CA ARG A 402 -8.99 3.43 -7.89
C ARG A 402 -8.21 3.30 -9.19
N GLU A 403 -7.16 4.10 -9.38
CA GLU A 403 -6.28 4.00 -10.55
C GLU A 403 -5.56 2.65 -10.62
N VAL A 404 -5.16 2.05 -9.47
CA VAL A 404 -4.61 0.69 -9.44
C VAL A 404 -5.59 -0.31 -10.07
N PHE A 405 -6.85 -0.31 -9.63
CA PHE A 405 -7.87 -1.22 -10.17
C PHE A 405 -8.08 -0.99 -11.67
N ILE A 406 -8.17 0.26 -12.10
CA ILE A 406 -8.36 0.61 -13.52
C ILE A 406 -7.19 0.07 -14.36
N ILE A 407 -5.94 0.28 -13.93
CA ILE A 407 -4.74 -0.20 -14.63
C ILE A 407 -4.74 -1.74 -14.72
N GLN A 408 -5.04 -2.45 -13.64
CA GLN A 408 -5.04 -3.90 -13.63
C GLN A 408 -6.15 -4.49 -14.53
N ILE A 409 -7.32 -3.86 -14.54
CA ILE A 409 -8.40 -4.25 -15.45
C ILE A 409 -8.00 -4.00 -16.91
N GLN A 410 -7.33 -2.89 -17.20
CA GLN A 410 -6.81 -2.60 -18.54
C GLN A 410 -5.78 -3.63 -19.00
N GLU A 411 -4.87 -4.03 -18.11
CA GLU A 411 -3.87 -5.07 -18.38
C GLU A 411 -4.54 -6.44 -18.63
N TRP A 412 -5.49 -6.82 -17.79
CA TRP A 412 -6.28 -8.04 -17.97
C TRP A 412 -7.04 -8.02 -19.30
N PHE A 413 -7.65 -6.88 -19.62
CA PHE A 413 -8.38 -6.69 -20.88
C PHE A 413 -7.45 -6.88 -22.07
N LYS A 414 -6.26 -6.28 -22.06
CA LYS A 414 -5.24 -6.50 -23.10
C LYS A 414 -4.91 -7.99 -23.27
N GLN A 415 -4.65 -8.68 -22.18
CA GLN A 415 -4.24 -10.09 -22.19
C GLN A 415 -5.37 -11.03 -22.63
N THR A 416 -6.62 -10.71 -22.33
CA THR A 416 -7.77 -11.60 -22.53
C THR A 416 -8.51 -11.32 -23.84
N VAL A 417 -8.73 -10.05 -24.17
CA VAL A 417 -9.52 -9.61 -25.33
C VAL A 417 -8.65 -9.39 -26.56
N MET A 418 -7.37 -9.05 -26.37
CA MET A 418 -6.41 -8.72 -27.43
C MET A 418 -5.50 -9.88 -27.85
N LYS A 419 -5.86 -11.14 -27.52
CA LYS A 419 -5.11 -12.33 -28.00
C LYS A 419 -4.97 -12.39 -29.53
N ASP A 420 -5.90 -11.75 -30.26
CA ASP A 420 -5.77 -11.50 -31.70
C ASP A 420 -5.36 -10.05 -31.94
N ALA A 421 -4.11 -9.81 -32.28
CA ALA A 421 -3.57 -8.46 -32.55
C ALA A 421 -4.29 -7.74 -33.73
N LYS A 422 -4.82 -8.50 -34.67
CA LYS A 422 -5.40 -7.97 -35.91
C LYS A 422 -6.63 -7.05 -35.72
N PRO A 423 -7.64 -7.37 -34.87
CA PRO A 423 -8.78 -6.47 -34.64
C PRO A 423 -8.39 -5.13 -34.02
N VAL A 424 -7.34 -5.10 -33.20
CA VAL A 424 -6.88 -3.88 -32.50
C VAL A 424 -6.06 -3.01 -33.42
N GLN A 425 -5.19 -3.59 -34.24
CA GLN A 425 -4.46 -2.85 -35.27
C GLN A 425 -5.44 -2.19 -36.26
N GLU A 426 -6.49 -2.92 -36.68
CA GLU A 426 -7.54 -2.36 -37.54
C GLU A 426 -8.35 -1.27 -36.82
N PHE A 427 -8.53 -1.36 -35.49
CA PHE A 427 -9.15 -0.32 -34.67
C PHE A 427 -8.28 0.95 -34.62
N CYS A 428 -7.00 0.82 -34.34
CA CYS A 428 -6.06 1.94 -34.32
C CYS A 428 -5.91 2.58 -35.71
N LYS A 429 -5.84 1.77 -36.77
CA LYS A 429 -5.81 2.24 -38.16
C LYS A 429 -7.02 3.11 -38.51
N ALA A 430 -8.20 2.77 -38.03
CA ALA A 430 -9.43 3.56 -38.25
C ALA A 430 -9.31 4.99 -37.66
N PHE A 431 -8.53 5.18 -36.57
CA PHE A 431 -8.24 6.53 -36.04
C PHE A 431 -7.34 7.34 -36.97
N LEU A 432 -6.36 6.73 -37.63
CA LEU A 432 -5.51 7.44 -38.61
C LEU A 432 -6.29 7.81 -39.89
N GLU A 433 -7.27 7.01 -40.24
CA GLU A 433 -8.08 7.19 -41.46
C GLU A 433 -9.27 8.16 -41.26
N GLY A 434 -9.54 8.62 -40.02
CA GLY A 434 -10.74 9.42 -39.74
C GLY A 434 -12.05 8.64 -39.82
N ASN A 435 -11.98 7.30 -39.75
CA ASN A 435 -13.15 6.43 -40.00
C ASN A 435 -13.97 6.22 -38.73
N ALA A 436 -14.81 7.19 -38.39
CA ALA A 436 -15.65 7.18 -37.20
C ALA A 436 -16.61 5.96 -37.12
N GLU A 437 -17.15 5.51 -38.25
CA GLU A 437 -18.08 4.35 -38.31
C GLU A 437 -17.37 3.05 -37.92
N GLU A 438 -16.16 2.83 -38.42
CA GLU A 438 -15.40 1.62 -38.11
C GLU A 438 -14.90 1.64 -36.67
N ILE A 439 -14.48 2.81 -36.13
CA ILE A 439 -14.15 2.97 -34.71
C ILE A 439 -15.36 2.62 -33.84
N GLN A 440 -16.53 3.20 -34.13
CA GLN A 440 -17.78 2.95 -33.40
C GLN A 440 -18.16 1.48 -33.40
N LYS A 441 -18.13 0.84 -34.57
CA LYS A 441 -18.47 -0.58 -34.76
C LYS A 441 -17.54 -1.48 -33.96
N ARG A 442 -16.22 -1.27 -34.06
CA ARG A 442 -15.22 -2.08 -33.36
C ARG A 442 -15.26 -1.87 -31.86
N MET A 443 -15.35 -0.62 -31.42
CA MET A 443 -15.48 -0.31 -30.03
C MET A 443 -16.74 -0.93 -29.42
N THR A 444 -17.88 -0.83 -30.09
CA THR A 444 -19.11 -1.49 -29.64
C THR A 444 -18.96 -3.01 -29.56
N ALA A 445 -18.30 -3.65 -30.54
CA ALA A 445 -18.03 -5.09 -30.52
C ALA A 445 -17.07 -5.50 -29.37
N ILE A 446 -16.12 -4.65 -29.01
CA ILE A 446 -15.25 -4.81 -27.87
C ILE A 446 -16.06 -4.69 -26.57
N LEU A 447 -16.90 -3.67 -26.46
CA LEU A 447 -17.76 -3.45 -25.30
C LEU A 447 -18.80 -4.57 -25.11
N ASP A 448 -19.35 -5.15 -26.17
CA ASP A 448 -20.29 -6.28 -26.08
C ASP A 448 -19.62 -7.57 -25.55
N LYS A 449 -18.34 -7.77 -25.87
CA LYS A 449 -17.53 -8.92 -25.37
C LYS A 449 -16.92 -8.69 -24.00
N SER A 450 -16.76 -7.46 -23.60
CA SER A 450 -16.23 -7.03 -22.31
C SER A 450 -17.37 -6.56 -21.43
N ILE A 451 -17.21 -6.61 -20.20
CA ILE A 451 -17.75 -6.00 -18.99
C ILE A 451 -19.14 -5.29 -19.02
N SER A 452 -19.89 -5.49 -17.91
CA SER A 452 -21.21 -4.91 -17.62
C SER A 452 -21.20 -3.64 -16.78
N ILE A 453 -20.18 -2.81 -16.77
CA ILE A 453 -20.11 -1.54 -15.98
C ILE A 453 -21.37 -0.65 -16.07
N LEU A 454 -22.28 -0.94 -16.94
CA LEU A 454 -23.10 0.01 -17.67
C LEU A 454 -24.48 0.23 -17.09
N ASP A 455 -24.85 -0.49 -16.02
CA ASP A 455 -26.14 -0.36 -15.34
C ASP A 455 -26.03 0.25 -13.93
N THR A 456 -24.85 0.73 -13.52
CA THR A 456 -24.62 1.28 -12.19
C THR A 456 -25.16 2.70 -12.03
N LYS A 457 -25.54 3.07 -10.79
CA LYS A 457 -25.92 4.44 -10.40
C LYS A 457 -24.73 5.38 -10.20
N ALA A 458 -23.55 5.01 -10.72
CA ALA A 458 -22.33 5.80 -10.62
C ALA A 458 -22.50 7.21 -11.20
N ARG A 459 -21.76 8.18 -10.65
CA ARG A 459 -21.70 9.54 -11.21
C ARG A 459 -21.12 9.49 -12.63
N ASP A 460 -21.64 10.33 -13.51
CA ASP A 460 -21.27 10.33 -14.93
C ASP A 460 -19.76 10.55 -15.15
N GLU A 461 -19.11 11.34 -14.32
CA GLU A 461 -17.66 11.57 -14.32
C GLU A 461 -16.83 10.28 -14.12
N TYR A 462 -17.25 9.37 -13.23
CA TYR A 462 -16.57 8.09 -13.03
C TYR A 462 -16.74 7.15 -14.22
N LYS A 463 -17.87 7.24 -14.92
CA LYS A 463 -18.10 6.49 -16.15
C LYS A 463 -17.24 7.01 -17.30
N GLU A 464 -17.07 8.31 -17.42
CA GLU A 464 -16.15 8.93 -18.40
C GLU A 464 -14.72 8.43 -18.17
N ASN A 465 -14.22 8.50 -16.93
CA ASN A 465 -12.87 8.05 -16.56
C ASN A 465 -12.63 6.57 -16.91
N PHE A 466 -13.64 5.71 -16.76
CA PHE A 466 -13.53 4.31 -17.14
C PHE A 466 -13.34 4.14 -18.65
N TYR A 467 -14.22 4.75 -19.47
CA TYR A 467 -14.13 4.63 -20.93
C TYR A 467 -12.86 5.30 -21.48
N HIS A 468 -12.45 6.40 -20.88
CA HIS A 468 -11.18 7.05 -21.16
C HIS A 468 -10.00 6.09 -20.93
N GLY A 469 -9.93 5.45 -19.77
CA GLY A 469 -8.90 4.46 -19.48
C GLY A 469 -8.91 3.25 -20.41
N LEU A 470 -10.10 2.72 -20.73
CA LEU A 470 -10.27 1.63 -21.67
C LEU A 470 -9.75 2.00 -23.07
N LEU A 471 -10.10 3.18 -23.55
CA LEU A 471 -9.67 3.67 -24.85
C LEU A 471 -8.15 3.86 -24.93
N ILE A 472 -7.53 4.46 -23.92
CA ILE A 472 -6.07 4.57 -23.83
C ILE A 472 -5.42 3.19 -23.86
N GLY A 473 -5.98 2.23 -23.10
CA GLY A 473 -5.48 0.87 -23.09
C GLY A 473 -5.43 0.23 -24.47
N LEU A 474 -6.49 0.41 -25.27
CA LEU A 474 -6.57 -0.07 -26.65
C LEU A 474 -5.57 0.64 -27.57
N LEU A 475 -5.49 1.96 -27.50
CA LEU A 475 -4.63 2.76 -28.37
C LEU A 475 -3.13 2.53 -28.11
N ARG A 476 -2.74 2.29 -26.85
CA ARG A 476 -1.34 1.94 -26.48
C ARG A 476 -0.84 0.61 -27.04
N SER A 477 -1.68 -0.15 -27.75
CA SER A 477 -1.23 -1.34 -28.48
C SER A 477 -0.41 -1.02 -29.73
N GLU A 478 -0.46 0.22 -30.20
CA GLU A 478 0.41 0.69 -31.27
C GLU A 478 1.72 1.24 -30.64
N PRO A 479 2.84 0.52 -30.81
CA PRO A 479 4.09 0.86 -30.12
C PRO A 479 4.73 2.16 -30.64
N GLU A 480 4.35 2.61 -31.82
CA GLU A 480 4.89 3.79 -32.49
C GLU A 480 4.09 5.07 -32.19
N TRP A 481 3.05 4.97 -31.37
CA TRP A 481 2.25 6.12 -30.99
C TRP A 481 2.69 6.67 -29.62
N LEU A 482 3.00 7.96 -29.60
CA LEU A 482 3.17 8.67 -28.32
C LEU A 482 1.81 9.14 -27.83
N ILE A 483 1.28 8.46 -26.79
CA ILE A 483 -0.05 8.75 -26.23
C ILE A 483 0.10 9.42 -24.88
N LYS A 484 -0.46 10.61 -24.75
CA LYS A 484 -0.53 11.38 -23.53
C LYS A 484 -1.99 11.47 -23.06
N SER A 485 -2.23 11.33 -21.78
CA SER A 485 -3.54 11.40 -21.14
C SER A 485 -3.62 12.64 -20.26
N ASN A 486 -4.78 13.30 -20.24
CA ASN A 486 -5.01 14.54 -19.49
C ASN A 486 -3.90 15.58 -19.73
N LYS A 487 -3.51 15.72 -20.98
CA LYS A 487 -2.43 16.62 -21.39
C LYS A 487 -2.94 18.07 -21.44
N GLU A 488 -2.22 18.97 -20.80
CA GLU A 488 -2.45 20.40 -20.94
C GLU A 488 -2.18 20.83 -22.39
N SER A 489 -3.16 21.40 -23.06
CA SER A 489 -3.05 21.92 -24.42
C SER A 489 -4.05 23.07 -24.61
N GLY A 490 -3.63 24.17 -25.23
CA GLY A 490 -4.47 25.36 -25.35
C GLY A 490 -4.93 25.89 -23.98
N ASP A 491 -6.23 26.13 -23.84
CA ASP A 491 -6.84 26.70 -22.63
C ASP A 491 -7.44 25.63 -21.69
N GLY A 492 -6.87 24.40 -21.66
CA GLY A 492 -7.39 23.33 -20.81
C GLY A 492 -6.65 22.00 -20.92
N PHE A 493 -7.33 20.92 -20.54
CA PHE A 493 -6.78 19.57 -20.55
C PHE A 493 -7.54 18.71 -21.52
N CYS A 494 -6.82 18.12 -22.47
CA CYS A 494 -7.33 17.16 -23.41
C CYS A 494 -7.31 15.76 -22.80
N ASP A 495 -8.38 14.98 -22.96
CA ASP A 495 -8.48 13.63 -22.43
C ASP A 495 -7.40 12.71 -23.02
N ILE A 496 -7.29 12.64 -24.35
CA ILE A 496 -6.29 11.80 -25.03
C ILE A 496 -5.68 12.58 -26.19
N PHE A 497 -4.36 12.61 -26.18
CA PHE A 497 -3.53 13.30 -27.15
C PHE A 497 -2.55 12.29 -27.75
N ILE A 498 -2.53 12.17 -29.09
CA ILE A 498 -1.73 11.16 -29.80
C ILE A 498 -0.86 11.80 -30.86
N GLU A 499 0.41 11.47 -30.80
CA GLU A 499 1.40 11.76 -31.82
C GLU A 499 1.73 10.43 -32.56
N PRO A 500 1.15 10.18 -33.74
CA PRO A 500 1.49 9.02 -34.56
C PRO A 500 2.93 9.12 -35.12
N GLU A 501 3.43 8.00 -35.68
CA GLU A 501 4.74 7.97 -36.35
C GLU A 501 4.85 8.98 -37.51
N ASN A 502 3.75 9.20 -38.24
CA ASN A 502 3.72 10.24 -39.28
C ASN A 502 3.86 11.63 -38.61
N PRO A 503 4.95 12.38 -38.92
CA PRO A 503 5.21 13.66 -38.27
C PRO A 503 4.17 14.73 -38.62
N ASP A 504 3.43 14.59 -39.72
CA ASP A 504 2.40 15.54 -40.11
C ASP A 504 1.05 15.27 -39.44
N ALA A 505 0.85 14.07 -38.91
CA ALA A 505 -0.42 13.65 -38.32
C ALA A 505 -0.49 13.90 -36.81
N GLY A 506 -1.66 14.28 -36.32
CA GLY A 506 -1.97 14.41 -34.90
C GLY A 506 -3.42 13.98 -34.62
N ILE A 507 -3.69 13.48 -33.41
CA ILE A 507 -5.03 13.08 -33.01
C ILE A 507 -5.34 13.64 -31.62
N VAL A 508 -6.52 14.25 -31.51
CA VAL A 508 -7.07 14.78 -30.25
C VAL A 508 -8.41 14.12 -29.99
N ILE A 509 -8.60 13.55 -28.82
CA ILE A 509 -9.84 12.83 -28.45
C ILE A 509 -10.38 13.40 -27.15
N GLU A 510 -11.67 13.69 -27.14
CA GLU A 510 -12.42 14.03 -25.94
C GLU A 510 -13.51 12.99 -25.72
N VAL A 511 -13.59 12.44 -24.52
CA VAL A 511 -14.51 11.36 -24.12
C VAL A 511 -15.65 11.94 -23.29
N LYS A 512 -16.87 11.51 -23.55
CA LYS A 512 -18.06 11.88 -22.77
C LYS A 512 -18.90 10.66 -22.43
N TYR A 513 -19.58 10.73 -21.30
CA TYR A 513 -20.62 9.77 -20.96
C TYR A 513 -22.01 10.33 -21.26
N SER A 514 -22.88 9.51 -21.82
CA SER A 514 -24.30 9.84 -22.03
C SER A 514 -25.20 8.93 -21.23
N ALA A 515 -26.10 9.49 -20.44
CA ALA A 515 -27.08 8.72 -19.67
C ALA A 515 -28.11 7.96 -20.57
N SER A 516 -28.24 8.32 -21.86
CA SER A 516 -29.16 7.71 -22.79
C SER A 516 -28.54 7.51 -24.17
N LEU A 517 -28.99 6.47 -24.86
CA LEU A 517 -28.54 6.19 -26.24
C LEU A 517 -28.84 7.36 -27.22
N GLY A 518 -30.01 8.01 -27.08
CA GLY A 518 -30.39 9.14 -27.92
C GLY A 518 -29.61 10.44 -27.63
N GLY A 519 -28.87 10.49 -26.55
CA GLY A 519 -28.05 11.67 -26.15
C GLY A 519 -26.61 11.61 -26.62
N MET A 520 -26.11 10.46 -27.09
CA MET A 520 -24.71 10.25 -27.42
C MET A 520 -24.17 11.19 -28.50
N GLU A 521 -24.93 11.38 -29.57
CA GLU A 521 -24.54 12.26 -30.69
C GLU A 521 -24.29 13.69 -30.18
N LYS A 522 -25.21 14.22 -29.35
CA LYS A 522 -25.08 15.55 -28.76
C LYS A 522 -23.85 15.63 -27.85
N MET A 523 -23.52 14.55 -27.13
CA MET A 523 -22.32 14.51 -26.29
C MET A 523 -21.03 14.53 -27.14
N CYS A 524 -21.00 13.83 -28.29
CA CYS A 524 -19.90 13.91 -29.25
C CYS A 524 -19.70 15.31 -29.79
N GLU A 525 -20.80 15.98 -30.18
CA GLU A 525 -20.76 17.38 -30.62
C GLU A 525 -20.22 18.32 -29.52
N THR A 526 -20.61 18.06 -28.26
CA THR A 526 -20.12 18.82 -27.11
C THR A 526 -18.62 18.60 -26.93
N ALA A 527 -18.14 17.35 -27.05
CA ALA A 527 -16.74 17.00 -27.00
C ALA A 527 -15.92 17.71 -28.10
N LEU A 528 -16.38 17.67 -29.34
CA LEU A 528 -15.71 18.37 -30.44
C LEU A 528 -15.70 19.89 -30.28
N ARG A 529 -16.79 20.45 -29.76
CA ARG A 529 -16.84 21.88 -29.43
C ARG A 529 -15.82 22.22 -28.35
N GLN A 530 -15.69 21.40 -27.30
CA GLN A 530 -14.70 21.60 -26.25
C GLN A 530 -13.28 21.59 -26.80
N ILE A 531 -12.94 20.64 -27.70
CA ILE A 531 -11.63 20.59 -28.38
C ILE A 531 -11.34 21.91 -29.08
N LYS A 532 -12.30 22.45 -29.83
CA LYS A 532 -12.15 23.70 -30.60
C LYS A 532 -12.08 24.94 -29.71
N ASP A 533 -13.03 25.06 -28.76
CA ASP A 533 -13.14 26.22 -27.88
C ASP A 533 -11.91 26.35 -26.97
N ARG A 534 -11.30 25.22 -26.57
CA ARG A 534 -10.12 25.13 -25.72
C ARG A 534 -8.81 25.00 -26.49
N ARG A 535 -8.86 24.96 -27.82
CA ARG A 535 -7.69 24.88 -28.73
C ARG A 535 -6.75 23.72 -28.38
N TYR A 536 -7.30 22.53 -28.13
CA TYR A 536 -6.50 21.36 -27.76
C TYR A 536 -5.53 20.89 -28.85
N ASP A 537 -5.69 21.36 -30.11
CA ASP A 537 -4.81 21.11 -31.25
C ASP A 537 -3.55 22.01 -31.27
N GLU A 538 -3.49 23.06 -30.44
CA GLU A 538 -2.44 24.09 -30.51
C GLU A 538 -1.03 23.50 -30.31
N GLU A 539 -0.86 22.57 -29.38
CA GLU A 539 0.43 21.92 -29.14
C GLU A 539 0.89 21.09 -30.33
N LEU A 540 -0.01 20.32 -30.96
CA LEU A 540 0.30 19.55 -32.18
C LEU A 540 0.74 20.46 -33.32
N ARG A 541 0.09 21.62 -33.45
CA ARG A 541 0.47 22.63 -34.46
C ARG A 541 1.81 23.25 -34.15
N ASN A 542 2.11 23.51 -32.89
CA ASN A 542 3.40 24.05 -32.46
C ASN A 542 4.54 23.04 -32.71
N ASP A 543 4.24 21.72 -32.66
CA ASP A 543 5.17 20.65 -33.01
C ASP A 543 5.27 20.43 -34.55
N GLY A 544 4.61 21.28 -35.35
CA GLY A 544 4.68 21.26 -36.82
C GLY A 544 3.73 20.25 -37.50
N ARG A 545 2.74 19.72 -36.78
CA ARG A 545 1.74 18.79 -37.33
C ARG A 545 0.59 19.58 -37.97
N GLU A 546 0.30 19.29 -39.24
CA GLU A 546 -0.72 20.01 -40.00
C GLU A 546 -2.01 19.20 -40.22
N ASP A 547 -1.92 17.85 -40.24
CA ASP A 547 -3.05 16.95 -40.43
C ASP A 547 -3.57 16.46 -39.06
N ILE A 548 -4.46 17.24 -38.47
CA ILE A 548 -4.97 16.93 -37.12
C ILE A 548 -6.42 16.43 -37.20
N LEU A 549 -6.66 15.27 -36.62
CA LEU A 549 -8.01 14.68 -36.49
C LEU A 549 -8.52 14.86 -35.06
N ALA A 550 -9.68 15.46 -34.91
CA ALA A 550 -10.38 15.63 -33.65
C ALA A 550 -11.53 14.64 -33.51
N TYR A 551 -11.60 13.93 -32.40
CA TYR A 551 -12.64 12.96 -32.12
C TYR A 551 -13.44 13.34 -30.89
N GLY A 552 -14.74 13.45 -31.03
CA GLY A 552 -15.71 13.40 -29.95
C GLY A 552 -16.26 11.98 -29.81
N ILE A 553 -16.02 11.34 -28.67
CA ILE A 553 -16.47 9.97 -28.42
C ILE A 553 -17.39 9.95 -27.21
N ALA A 554 -18.63 9.51 -27.41
CA ALA A 554 -19.58 9.37 -26.32
C ALA A 554 -19.92 7.91 -26.08
N PHE A 555 -19.97 7.54 -24.80
CA PHE A 555 -20.35 6.20 -24.37
C PHE A 555 -21.69 6.20 -23.64
N CYS A 556 -22.47 5.18 -23.89
CA CYS A 556 -23.70 4.88 -23.17
C CYS A 556 -23.81 3.37 -23.01
N LYS A 557 -23.63 2.86 -21.82
CA LYS A 557 -23.61 1.40 -21.59
C LYS A 557 -22.64 0.70 -22.56
N LYS A 558 -23.04 -0.38 -23.22
CA LYS A 558 -22.20 -1.12 -24.18
C LYS A 558 -22.21 -0.52 -25.62
N ARG A 559 -22.47 0.75 -25.73
CA ARG A 559 -22.49 1.45 -27.01
C ARG A 559 -21.59 2.65 -26.98
N CYS A 560 -20.95 2.94 -28.11
CA CYS A 560 -20.28 4.21 -28.31
C CYS A 560 -20.80 4.89 -29.56
N TRP A 561 -20.68 6.19 -29.59
CA TRP A 561 -20.91 7.04 -30.76
C TRP A 561 -19.64 7.84 -30.99
N VAL A 562 -19.26 7.98 -32.26
CA VAL A 562 -18.00 8.64 -32.61
C VAL A 562 -18.29 9.65 -33.72
N ILE A 563 -17.81 10.87 -33.53
CA ILE A 563 -17.77 11.90 -34.56
C ILE A 563 -16.31 12.32 -34.74
N CYS A 564 -15.87 12.44 -35.98
CA CYS A 564 -14.53 12.87 -36.35
C CYS A 564 -14.62 14.14 -37.21
N GLU A 565 -13.74 15.09 -36.94
CA GLU A 565 -13.50 16.25 -37.74
C GLU A 565 -12.00 16.45 -37.99
N ARG A 566 -11.66 16.97 -39.18
CA ARG A 566 -10.28 17.39 -39.47
C ARG A 566 -10.18 18.88 -39.17
N LEU A 567 -9.19 19.25 -38.33
CA LEU A 567 -8.99 20.62 -37.87
C LEU A 567 -8.02 21.41 -38.75
#